data_238a6e27a747fc4cedf5de1f852270d9
#
_entry.id   238a6e27a747fc4cedf5de1f852270d9
#
_cell.length_a   1.000
_cell.length_b   1.000
_cell.length_c   1.000
_cell.angle_alpha   90.00
_cell.angle_beta   90.00
_cell.angle_gamma   90.00
#
_symmetry.space_group_name_H-M   'P 1'
#
loop_
_entity.id
_entity.type
_entity.pdbx_description
1 polymer ?
#
loop_
_entity_poly.entity_id
_entity_poly.type
_entity_poly.pdbx_seq_one_letter_code
_entity_poly.pdbx_strand_id
1 'polypeptide(L)'
;MRYSYTNNLLKQFMNANADQLLEDPKFQALIVEKKVALDAGSQFVDKTGHDEVHSTKGRIETKYTNYIKPAGELRINKAGENKRNGFDYIRIIDGINERIFEIPHDIWYTEAKINNGEFLWSSTYNTKDKLQRKNTELILKYEVTE
;
A
#
# COMPACT_ATOMS: atom_id res chain seq x y z
N MET A 1 31.51 6.34 -9.00
CA MET A 1 31.48 7.09 -10.26
C MET A 1 30.12 7.01 -10.93
N ARG A 2 29.62 5.80 -11.24
CA ARG A 2 28.29 5.66 -11.84
C ARG A 2 27.18 6.24 -10.96
N TYR A 3 27.26 6.02 -9.66
CA TYR A 3 26.21 6.49 -8.74
C TYR A 3 26.14 7.99 -8.63
N SER A 4 27.28 8.67 -8.66
CA SER A 4 27.30 10.14 -8.62
C SER A 4 26.67 10.75 -9.86
N TYR A 5 26.98 10.20 -11.04
CA TYR A 5 26.39 10.67 -12.28
C TYR A 5 24.89 10.44 -12.30
N THR A 6 24.46 9.24 -11.97
CA THR A 6 23.03 8.89 -11.91
C THR A 6 22.28 9.77 -10.92
N ASN A 7 22.83 9.95 -9.71
CA ASN A 7 22.20 10.79 -8.69
C ASN A 7 22.08 12.24 -9.14
N ASN A 8 23.08 12.77 -9.82
CA ASN A 8 23.03 14.13 -10.33
C ASN A 8 21.95 14.30 -11.39
N LEU A 9 21.83 13.34 -12.30
CA LEU A 9 20.78 13.35 -13.33
C LEU A 9 19.39 13.26 -12.70
N LEU A 10 19.21 12.37 -11.72
CA LEU A 10 17.95 12.22 -11.01
C LEU A 10 17.57 13.52 -10.30
N LYS A 11 18.51 14.15 -9.60
CA LYS A 11 18.25 15.41 -8.92
C LYS A 11 17.86 16.52 -9.90
N GLN A 12 18.58 16.62 -11.01
CA GLN A 12 18.26 17.60 -12.04
C GLN A 12 16.89 17.38 -12.63
N PHE A 13 16.56 16.13 -12.94
CA PHE A 13 15.26 15.77 -13.49
C PHE A 13 14.13 16.07 -12.48
N MET A 14 14.31 15.67 -11.23
CA MET A 14 13.31 15.89 -10.19
C MET A 14 13.09 17.38 -9.94
N ASN A 15 14.17 18.16 -9.88
CA ASN A 15 14.06 19.61 -9.67
C ASN A 15 13.35 20.32 -10.83
N ALA A 16 13.62 19.87 -12.06
CA ALA A 16 13.01 20.48 -13.25
C ALA A 16 11.55 20.07 -13.46
N ASN A 17 11.14 18.91 -12.92
CA ASN A 17 9.85 18.30 -13.20
C ASN A 17 9.04 17.99 -11.93
N ALA A 18 9.34 18.68 -10.83
CA ALA A 18 8.72 18.37 -9.54
C ALA A 18 7.19 18.38 -9.59
N ASP A 19 6.59 19.40 -10.20
CA ASP A 19 5.13 19.52 -10.28
C ASP A 19 4.50 18.38 -11.09
N GLN A 20 5.13 18.01 -12.21
CA GLN A 20 4.65 16.90 -13.03
C GLN A 20 4.77 15.56 -12.32
N LEU A 21 5.88 15.36 -11.58
CA LEU A 21 6.09 14.14 -10.80
C LEU A 21 5.07 14.00 -9.68
N LEU A 22 4.74 15.10 -9.02
CA LEU A 22 3.74 15.08 -7.94
C LEU A 22 2.33 14.74 -8.45
N GLU A 23 2.06 14.97 -9.74
CA GLU A 23 0.79 14.62 -10.34
C GLU A 23 0.75 13.17 -10.86
N ASP A 24 1.89 12.50 -10.97
CA ASP A 24 1.96 11.13 -11.48
C ASP A 24 1.54 10.14 -10.38
N PRO A 25 0.44 9.36 -10.59
CA PRO A 25 -0.04 8.43 -9.58
C PRO A 25 0.97 7.35 -9.19
N LYS A 26 1.76 6.87 -10.14
CA LYS A 26 2.79 5.85 -9.85
C LYS A 26 3.91 6.42 -8.99
N PHE A 27 4.32 7.64 -9.29
CA PHE A 27 5.33 8.33 -8.49
C PHE A 27 4.83 8.62 -7.09
N GLN A 28 3.58 9.09 -6.97
CA GLN A 28 2.93 9.30 -5.68
C GLN A 28 2.94 8.03 -4.83
N ALA A 29 2.51 6.91 -5.42
CA ALA A 29 2.48 5.63 -4.72
C ALA A 29 3.88 5.24 -4.23
N LEU A 30 4.87 5.35 -5.12
CA LEU A 30 6.25 5.01 -4.77
C LEU A 30 6.77 5.83 -3.60
N ILE A 31 6.57 7.14 -3.63
CA ILE A 31 7.07 8.04 -2.57
C ILE A 31 6.34 7.79 -1.25
N VAL A 32 5.02 7.65 -1.28
CA VAL A 32 4.24 7.41 -0.07
C VAL A 32 4.63 6.08 0.57
N GLU A 33 4.73 5.01 -0.23
CA GLU A 33 5.11 3.70 0.27
C GLU A 33 6.50 3.72 0.91
N LYS A 34 7.45 4.40 0.27
CA LYS A 34 8.82 4.53 0.81
C LYS A 34 8.85 5.35 2.10
N LYS A 35 8.12 6.46 2.13
CA LYS A 35 8.08 7.32 3.31
C LYS A 35 7.48 6.57 4.51
N VAL A 36 6.38 5.87 4.29
CA VAL A 36 5.73 5.09 5.36
C VAL A 36 6.66 3.97 5.86
N ALA A 37 7.33 3.28 4.94
CA ALA A 37 8.27 2.24 5.32
C ALA A 37 9.42 2.77 6.17
N LEU A 38 10.02 3.86 5.75
CA LEU A 38 11.14 4.48 6.49
C LEU A 38 10.69 4.95 7.87
N ASP A 39 9.51 5.57 7.96
CA ASP A 39 8.96 6.04 9.24
C ASP A 39 8.65 4.87 10.17
N ALA A 40 8.32 3.71 9.62
CA ALA A 40 8.06 2.50 10.40
C ALA A 40 9.34 1.73 10.77
N GLY A 41 10.50 2.18 10.31
CA GLY A 41 11.77 1.51 10.59
C GLY A 41 12.05 0.30 9.70
N SER A 42 11.38 0.19 8.57
CA SER A 42 11.59 -0.90 7.60
C SER A 42 12.71 -0.57 6.63
N GLN A 43 13.24 -1.61 6.00
CA GLN A 43 14.17 -1.50 4.90
C GLN A 43 13.47 -1.87 3.59
N PHE A 44 13.73 -1.11 2.53
CA PHE A 44 13.24 -1.42 1.21
C PHE A 44 13.99 -2.58 0.60
N VAL A 45 13.24 -3.51 0.02
CA VAL A 45 13.78 -4.60 -0.79
C VAL A 45 12.92 -4.71 -2.04
N ASP A 46 13.56 -5.08 -3.14
CA ASP A 46 12.86 -5.31 -4.40
C ASP A 46 12.80 -6.81 -4.66
N LYS A 47 11.85 -7.47 -4.02
CA LYS A 47 11.69 -8.91 -4.12
C LYS A 47 10.25 -9.29 -4.44
N THR A 48 10.11 -10.43 -5.09
CA THR A 48 8.79 -10.99 -5.39
C THR A 48 8.06 -11.33 -4.10
N GLY A 49 6.88 -10.78 -3.94
CA GLY A 49 5.98 -11.09 -2.83
C GLY A 49 6.09 -10.17 -1.63
N HIS A 50 7.10 -9.30 -1.57
CA HIS A 50 7.18 -8.28 -0.52
C HIS A 50 8.08 -7.12 -0.93
N ASP A 51 7.80 -5.94 -0.37
CA ASP A 51 8.50 -4.69 -0.70
C ASP A 51 9.47 -4.25 0.38
N GLU A 52 9.33 -4.73 1.59
CA GLU A 52 10.08 -4.27 2.75
C GLU A 52 10.36 -5.42 3.72
N VAL A 53 11.41 -5.24 4.51
CA VAL A 53 11.71 -6.10 5.65
C VAL A 53 11.75 -5.25 6.90
N HIS A 54 10.94 -5.62 7.88
CA HIS A 54 10.87 -4.97 9.19
C HIS A 54 11.53 -5.86 10.23
N SER A 55 12.22 -5.26 11.21
CA SER A 55 12.98 -6.00 12.20
C SER A 55 12.14 -6.96 13.05
N THR A 56 10.87 -6.63 13.31
CA THR A 56 9.96 -7.45 14.13
C THR A 56 8.81 -8.04 13.34
N LYS A 57 8.34 -7.37 12.29
CA LYS A 57 7.19 -7.82 11.50
C LYS A 57 7.57 -8.70 10.32
N GLY A 58 8.86 -8.76 9.98
CA GLY A 58 9.34 -9.56 8.87
C GLY A 58 9.09 -8.91 7.52
N ARG A 59 8.61 -9.71 6.55
CA ARG A 59 8.39 -9.27 5.17
C ARG A 59 7.05 -8.55 5.06
N ILE A 60 7.06 -7.37 4.45
CA ILE A 60 5.85 -6.55 4.30
C ILE A 60 5.62 -6.24 2.82
N GLU A 61 4.42 -6.54 2.34
CA GLU A 61 3.91 -6.10 1.05
C GLU A 61 3.11 -4.82 1.27
N THR A 62 3.44 -3.74 0.55
CA THR A 62 2.77 -2.46 0.72
C THR A 62 1.91 -2.12 -0.49
N LYS A 63 0.69 -1.70 -0.23
CA LYS A 63 -0.28 -1.26 -1.25
C LYS A 63 -0.78 0.14 -0.88
N TYR A 64 -0.88 0.99 -1.88
CA TYR A 64 -1.33 2.37 -1.72
C TYR A 64 -2.50 2.66 -2.65
N THR A 65 -3.46 3.42 -2.16
CA THR A 65 -4.55 3.95 -2.99
C THR A 65 -4.87 5.39 -2.63
N ASN A 66 -5.21 6.19 -3.65
CA ASN A 66 -5.68 7.55 -3.46
C ASN A 66 -6.85 7.87 -4.40
N TYR A 67 -7.59 6.85 -4.82
CA TYR A 67 -8.70 6.99 -5.75
C TYR A 67 -9.95 6.33 -5.20
N ILE A 68 -11.05 7.07 -5.20
CA ILE A 68 -12.37 6.54 -4.80
C ILE A 68 -13.11 6.16 -6.07
N LYS A 69 -13.54 4.90 -6.16
CA LYS A 69 -14.35 4.42 -7.29
C LYS A 69 -15.72 5.09 -7.27
N PRO A 70 -16.41 5.17 -8.44
CA PRO A 70 -17.72 5.83 -8.50
C PRO A 70 -18.77 5.32 -7.52
N ALA A 71 -18.68 4.03 -7.11
CA ALA A 71 -19.59 3.46 -6.12
C ALA A 71 -19.22 3.80 -4.67
N GLY A 72 -18.18 4.57 -4.45
CA GLY A 72 -17.75 4.98 -3.10
C GLY A 72 -16.79 4.00 -2.44
N GLU A 73 -16.08 3.21 -3.22
CA GLU A 73 -15.15 2.20 -2.75
C GLU A 73 -13.70 2.64 -2.93
N LEU A 74 -12.86 2.29 -1.95
CA LEU A 74 -11.43 2.26 -2.13
C LEU A 74 -11.02 0.86 -2.58
N ARG A 75 -9.90 0.75 -3.29
CA ARG A 75 -9.44 -0.55 -3.81
C ARG A 75 -7.93 -0.64 -3.81
N ILE A 76 -7.44 -1.86 -3.69
CA ILE A 76 -6.09 -2.23 -4.08
C ILE A 76 -6.17 -3.32 -5.13
N ASN A 77 -5.31 -3.23 -6.14
CA ASN A 77 -5.24 -4.17 -7.26
C ASN A 77 -4.29 -5.32 -6.94
N LYS A 78 -4.43 -6.40 -7.70
CA LYS A 78 -3.56 -7.58 -7.61
C LYS A 78 -3.52 -8.18 -6.21
N ALA A 79 -4.57 -7.95 -5.43
CA ALA A 79 -4.64 -8.42 -4.06
C ALA A 79 -4.70 -9.96 -3.99
N GLY A 80 -5.32 -10.59 -4.98
CA GLY A 80 -5.42 -12.04 -5.05
C GLY A 80 -4.18 -12.72 -5.59
N GLU A 81 -3.28 -11.98 -6.24
CA GLU A 81 -2.03 -12.53 -6.76
C GLU A 81 -0.96 -12.67 -5.69
N ASN A 82 -1.22 -12.18 -4.50
CA ASN A 82 -0.29 -12.27 -3.41
C ASN A 82 0.07 -13.72 -3.15
N LYS A 83 1.34 -14.00 -3.24
CA LYS A 83 1.86 -15.33 -3.00
C LYS A 83 1.58 -15.71 -1.56
N ARG A 84 1.10 -16.93 -1.37
CA ARG A 84 0.71 -17.42 -0.04
C ARG A 84 1.80 -17.25 1.00
N ASN A 85 3.06 -17.32 0.57
CA ASN A 85 4.22 -17.24 1.45
C ASN A 85 5.15 -16.08 1.08
N GLY A 86 4.63 -15.07 0.38
CA GLY A 86 5.45 -13.97 -0.12
C GLY A 86 5.70 -12.87 0.90
N PHE A 87 4.84 -12.77 1.93
CA PHE A 87 4.96 -11.73 2.96
C PHE A 87 4.41 -12.22 4.28
N ASP A 88 4.77 -11.53 5.36
CA ASP A 88 4.27 -11.79 6.70
C ASP A 88 3.13 -10.82 7.06
N TYR A 89 3.15 -9.62 6.52
CA TYR A 89 2.11 -8.60 6.67
C TYR A 89 1.85 -7.91 5.35
N ILE A 90 0.59 -7.53 5.11
CA ILE A 90 0.24 -6.58 4.07
C ILE A 90 -0.06 -5.23 4.73
N ARG A 91 0.60 -4.19 4.24
CA ARG A 91 0.33 -2.81 4.67
C ARG A 91 -0.50 -2.13 3.59
N ILE A 92 -1.65 -1.62 3.98
CA ILE A 92 -2.55 -0.89 3.09
C ILE A 92 -2.55 0.57 3.52
N ILE A 93 -2.27 1.46 2.58
CA ILE A 93 -2.23 2.89 2.82
C ILE A 93 -3.39 3.54 2.07
N ASP A 94 -4.32 4.12 2.82
CA ASP A 94 -5.40 4.93 2.30
C ASP A 94 -4.93 6.38 2.24
N GLY A 95 -4.60 6.85 1.05
CA GLY A 95 -4.12 8.22 0.84
C GLY A 95 -5.24 9.25 0.83
N ILE A 96 -6.51 8.83 0.77
CA ILE A 96 -7.66 9.74 0.83
C ILE A 96 -7.94 10.16 2.26
N ASN A 97 -8.01 9.19 3.18
CA ASN A 97 -8.36 9.42 4.58
C ASN A 97 -7.14 9.44 5.51
N GLU A 98 -5.94 9.26 4.94
CA GLU A 98 -4.68 9.25 5.67
C GLU A 98 -4.66 8.18 6.76
N ARG A 99 -5.03 6.94 6.38
CA ARG A 99 -5.10 5.80 7.30
C ARG A 99 -4.19 4.69 6.82
N ILE A 100 -3.61 3.96 7.76
CA ILE A 100 -2.68 2.87 7.49
C ILE A 100 -3.17 1.62 8.24
N PHE A 101 -3.13 0.49 7.55
CA PHE A 101 -3.56 -0.79 8.08
C PHE A 101 -2.46 -1.82 7.84
N GLU A 102 -2.23 -2.70 8.82
CA GLU A 102 -1.25 -3.78 8.68
C GLU A 102 -1.91 -5.09 9.09
N ILE A 103 -2.13 -5.98 8.12
CA ILE A 103 -2.88 -7.22 8.31
C ILE A 103 -1.91 -8.40 8.20
N PRO A 104 -1.88 -9.31 9.20
CA PRO A 104 -1.06 -10.52 9.10
C PRO A 104 -1.46 -11.38 7.90
N HIS A 105 -0.48 -12.03 7.29
CA HIS A 105 -0.69 -12.81 6.06
C HIS A 105 -1.78 -13.88 6.20
N ASP A 106 -1.78 -14.63 7.28
CA ASP A 106 -2.77 -15.71 7.48
C ASP A 106 -4.20 -15.16 7.59
N ILE A 107 -4.38 -14.02 8.26
CA ILE A 107 -5.67 -13.33 8.34
C ILE A 107 -6.08 -12.81 6.97
N TRP A 108 -5.15 -12.18 6.26
CA TRP A 108 -5.39 -11.70 4.90
C TRP A 108 -5.82 -12.83 3.99
N TYR A 109 -5.09 -13.93 4.01
CA TYR A 109 -5.35 -15.08 3.16
C TYR A 109 -6.73 -15.69 3.41
N THR A 110 -7.15 -15.79 4.68
CA THR A 110 -8.41 -16.45 5.04
C THR A 110 -9.61 -15.52 5.01
N GLU A 111 -9.47 -14.25 5.35
CA GLU A 111 -10.61 -13.36 5.59
C GLU A 111 -10.80 -12.28 4.53
N ALA A 112 -9.78 -11.89 3.78
CA ALA A 112 -9.94 -10.88 2.73
C ALA A 112 -10.79 -11.43 1.59
N LYS A 113 -11.80 -10.66 1.17
CA LYS A 113 -12.65 -11.01 0.03
C LYS A 113 -12.13 -10.32 -1.21
N ILE A 114 -11.55 -11.11 -2.11
CA ILE A 114 -10.95 -10.63 -3.35
C ILE A 114 -11.92 -10.94 -4.50
N ASN A 115 -12.22 -9.93 -5.30
CA ASN A 115 -13.08 -10.05 -6.47
C ASN A 115 -12.37 -9.48 -7.69
N ASN A 116 -12.14 -10.32 -8.68
CA ASN A 116 -11.40 -9.95 -9.90
C ASN A 116 -10.03 -9.32 -9.59
N GLY A 117 -9.33 -9.88 -8.61
CA GLY A 117 -8.01 -9.39 -8.20
C GLY A 117 -8.03 -8.12 -7.35
N GLU A 118 -9.21 -7.58 -7.05
CA GLU A 118 -9.35 -6.37 -6.27
C GLU A 118 -9.84 -6.66 -4.85
N PHE A 119 -9.24 -5.97 -3.89
CA PHE A 119 -9.76 -5.88 -2.53
C PHE A 119 -10.44 -4.51 -2.41
N LEU A 120 -11.75 -4.54 -2.14
CA LEU A 120 -12.59 -3.34 -2.10
C LEU A 120 -13.12 -3.13 -0.70
N TRP A 121 -13.15 -1.88 -0.23
CA TRP A 121 -13.77 -1.53 1.04
C TRP A 121 -14.41 -0.15 0.94
N SER A 122 -15.26 0.18 1.90
CA SER A 122 -15.97 1.47 1.91
C SER A 122 -15.01 2.64 2.12
N SER A 123 -15.05 3.65 1.27
CA SER A 123 -14.22 4.85 1.41
C SER A 123 -14.61 5.69 2.65
N THR A 124 -15.80 5.50 3.17
CA THR A 124 -16.28 6.15 4.40
C THR A 124 -16.15 5.25 5.62
N TYR A 125 -15.66 4.02 5.42
CA TYR A 125 -15.56 2.99 6.47
C TYR A 125 -16.90 2.63 7.09
N ASN A 126 -17.98 2.80 6.31
CA ASN A 126 -19.32 2.43 6.72
C ASN A 126 -19.55 0.95 6.49
N THR A 127 -19.72 0.19 7.57
CA THR A 127 -19.92 -1.26 7.53
C THR A 127 -21.34 -1.68 7.20
N LYS A 128 -22.29 -0.75 7.04
CA LYS A 128 -23.65 -1.09 6.62
C LYS A 128 -23.77 -1.42 5.14
N ASP A 129 -22.76 -1.09 4.35
CA ASP A 129 -22.71 -1.46 2.94
C ASP A 129 -22.45 -2.96 2.81
N LYS A 130 -23.41 -3.68 2.25
CA LYS A 130 -23.34 -5.14 2.16
C LYS A 130 -22.19 -5.66 1.30
N LEU A 131 -21.86 -4.94 0.22
CA LEU A 131 -20.85 -5.42 -0.75
C LEU A 131 -19.45 -5.45 -0.17
N GLN A 132 -19.14 -4.50 0.71
CA GLN A 132 -17.79 -4.33 1.24
C GLN A 132 -17.73 -4.44 2.76
N ARG A 133 -18.84 -4.83 3.39
CA ARG A 133 -18.92 -4.83 4.84
C ARG A 133 -17.83 -5.68 5.49
N LYS A 134 -17.63 -6.89 5.00
CA LYS A 134 -16.63 -7.80 5.58
C LYS A 134 -15.21 -7.26 5.44
N ASN A 135 -14.88 -6.71 4.27
CA ASN A 135 -13.56 -6.13 4.05
C ASN A 135 -13.37 -4.87 4.90
N THR A 136 -14.40 -4.03 5.00
CA THR A 136 -14.34 -2.84 5.84
C THR A 136 -14.16 -3.21 7.31
N GLU A 137 -14.90 -4.19 7.80
CA GLU A 137 -14.74 -4.70 9.17
C GLU A 137 -13.35 -5.27 9.40
N LEU A 138 -12.84 -6.02 8.43
CA LEU A 138 -11.50 -6.61 8.51
C LEU A 138 -10.43 -5.53 8.62
N ILE A 139 -10.44 -4.56 7.72
CA ILE A 139 -9.39 -3.55 7.67
C ILE A 139 -9.38 -2.69 8.93
N LEU A 140 -10.55 -2.37 9.47
CA LEU A 140 -10.67 -1.57 10.70
C LEU A 140 -10.03 -2.25 11.91
N LYS A 141 -10.00 -3.57 11.96
CA LYS A 141 -9.37 -4.31 13.06
C LYS A 141 -7.86 -4.15 13.11
N TYR A 142 -7.25 -3.82 11.98
CA TYR A 142 -5.79 -3.81 11.84
C TYR A 142 -5.25 -2.43 11.52
N GLU A 143 -5.99 -1.40 11.88
CA GLU A 143 -5.51 -0.03 11.72
C GLU A 143 -4.31 0.22 12.61
N VAL A 144 -3.26 0.81 12.03
CA VAL A 144 -2.07 1.23 12.76
C VAL A 144 -2.35 2.58 13.40
N THR A 145 -2.33 2.62 14.71
CA THR A 145 -2.48 3.86 15.47
C THR A 145 -1.13 4.21 16.10
N GLU A 146 -0.81 5.47 16.05
CA GLU A 146 0.40 5.97 16.69
C GLU A 146 0.24 6.04 18.23
#